data_c6aff1c01a3189b16a073d8a5f6b8bde
#
_entry.id   c6aff1c01a3189b16a073d8a5f6b8bde
#
_cell.length_a   1.000
_cell.length_b   1.000
_cell.length_c   1.000
_cell.angle_alpha   90.00
_cell.angle_beta   90.00
_cell.angle_gamma   90.00
#
_symmetry.space_group_name_H-M   'P 1'
#
loop_
_entity.id
_entity.type
_entity.pdbx_description
1 polymer ?
#
loop_
_entity_poly.entity_id
_entity_poly.type
_entity_poly.pdbx_seq_one_letter_code
_entity_poly.pdbx_strand_id
1 'polypeptide(L)'
;MRLLAVAAIAVTALNLAASASAQDAAKIEKGKQVYAAATPNCKVCHAIGGVGNAKGALDAVGSTLKAEDIKAWIRTPKEMSTKAKATRKPPMPTFGPDKIADGDLDALVAYLCSLTKK
;
A
#
# COMPACT_ATOMS: atom_id res chain seq x y z
N MET A 1 -41.51 -44.23 0.11
CA MET A 1 -41.79 -43.03 0.91
C MET A 1 -40.50 -42.50 1.52
N ARG A 2 -40.23 -41.22 1.27
CA ARG A 2 -39.19 -40.39 1.88
C ARG A 2 -37.76 -40.56 1.40
N LEU A 3 -37.48 -39.88 0.33
CA LEU A 3 -36.17 -39.37 0.00
C LEU A 3 -36.32 -37.85 -0.21
N LEU A 4 -35.87 -37.07 0.72
CA LEU A 4 -35.69 -35.63 0.55
C LEU A 4 -34.58 -35.12 1.47
N ALA A 5 -33.72 -34.31 0.87
CA ALA A 5 -32.82 -33.37 1.48
C ALA A 5 -31.39 -33.85 1.72
N VAL A 6 -30.52 -33.58 0.77
CA VAL A 6 -29.23 -32.95 1.00
C VAL A 6 -28.77 -32.31 -0.32
N ALA A 7 -29.06 -31.05 -0.51
CA ALA A 7 -28.40 -30.23 -1.54
C ALA A 7 -28.58 -28.76 -1.20
N ALA A 8 -27.82 -28.25 -0.26
CA ALA A 8 -27.70 -26.79 -0.09
C ALA A 8 -26.59 -26.40 0.90
N ILE A 9 -25.32 -26.72 0.64
CA ILE A 9 -24.20 -26.09 1.38
C ILE A 9 -22.93 -26.06 0.50
N ALA A 10 -22.95 -25.43 -0.64
CA ALA A 10 -21.71 -25.29 -1.42
C ALA A 10 -21.53 -23.92 -2.11
N VAL A 11 -22.38 -22.93 -1.86
CA VAL A 11 -22.37 -21.67 -2.63
C VAL A 11 -21.79 -20.47 -1.85
N THR A 12 -21.63 -20.58 -0.54
CA THR A 12 -21.26 -19.43 0.29
C THR A 12 -19.76 -19.15 0.40
N ALA A 13 -18.91 -20.15 0.24
CA ALA A 13 -17.45 -19.98 0.41
C ALA A 13 -16.78 -19.25 -0.77
N LEU A 14 -17.28 -19.45 -1.98
CA LEU A 14 -16.69 -18.84 -3.19
C LEU A 14 -16.95 -17.34 -3.27
N ASN A 15 -18.08 -16.87 -2.76
CA ASN A 15 -18.44 -15.45 -2.76
C ASN A 15 -17.61 -14.63 -1.76
N LEU A 16 -17.19 -15.21 -0.64
CA LEU A 16 -16.36 -14.52 0.35
C LEU A 16 -14.94 -14.27 -0.17
N ALA A 17 -14.34 -15.23 -0.85
CA ALA A 17 -13.00 -15.08 -1.43
C ALA A 17 -12.99 -14.03 -2.57
N ALA A 18 -14.01 -14.03 -3.43
CA ALA A 18 -14.16 -13.03 -4.48
C ALA A 18 -14.37 -11.61 -3.92
N SER A 19 -15.12 -11.46 -2.82
CA SER A 19 -15.32 -10.17 -2.15
C SER A 19 -14.05 -9.63 -1.52
N ALA A 20 -13.24 -10.48 -0.87
CA ALA A 20 -11.95 -10.10 -0.29
C ALA A 20 -10.97 -9.64 -1.36
N SER A 21 -10.84 -10.34 -2.50
CA SER A 21 -10.01 -9.93 -3.64
C SER A 21 -10.45 -8.59 -4.24
N ALA A 22 -11.75 -8.36 -4.37
CA ALA A 22 -12.29 -7.11 -4.88
C ALA A 22 -12.02 -5.94 -3.93
N GLN A 23 -12.10 -6.16 -2.60
CA GLN A 23 -11.77 -5.17 -1.58
C GLN A 23 -10.28 -4.82 -1.62
N ASP A 24 -9.39 -5.80 -1.78
CA ASP A 24 -7.95 -5.58 -1.90
C ASP A 24 -7.61 -4.78 -3.16
N ALA A 25 -8.21 -5.12 -4.29
CA ALA A 25 -8.02 -4.38 -5.55
C ALA A 25 -8.51 -2.93 -5.43
N ALA A 26 -9.67 -2.70 -4.82
CA ALA A 26 -10.22 -1.36 -4.58
C ALA A 26 -9.32 -0.54 -3.64
N LYS A 27 -8.77 -1.17 -2.62
CA LYS A 27 -7.86 -0.54 -1.67
C LYS A 27 -6.54 -0.14 -2.33
N ILE A 28 -5.98 -0.99 -3.18
CA ILE A 28 -4.77 -0.70 -3.97
C ILE A 28 -5.03 0.48 -4.90
N GLU A 29 -6.17 0.51 -5.59
CA GLU A 29 -6.52 1.61 -6.48
C GLU A 29 -6.67 2.93 -5.71
N LYS A 30 -7.30 2.89 -4.55
CA LYS A 30 -7.36 4.04 -3.63
C LYS A 30 -5.95 4.51 -3.24
N GLY A 31 -5.06 3.57 -2.95
CA GLY A 31 -3.65 3.86 -2.62
C GLY A 31 -2.90 4.57 -3.75
N LYS A 32 -3.15 4.20 -5.00
CA LYS A 32 -2.61 4.92 -6.16
C LYS A 32 -3.07 6.37 -6.19
N GLN A 33 -4.33 6.60 -5.91
CA GLN A 33 -4.91 7.96 -5.86
C GLN A 33 -4.27 8.78 -4.73
N VAL A 34 -4.08 8.19 -3.55
CA VAL A 34 -3.41 8.84 -2.41
C VAL A 34 -1.97 9.21 -2.79
N TYR A 35 -1.23 8.30 -3.41
CA TYR A 35 0.13 8.55 -3.89
C TYR A 35 0.18 9.74 -4.86
N ALA A 36 -0.76 9.83 -5.77
CA ALA A 36 -0.82 10.90 -6.76
C ALA A 36 -1.26 12.26 -6.18
N ALA A 37 -2.04 12.24 -5.10
CA ALA A 37 -2.64 13.45 -4.52
C ALA A 37 -1.86 14.03 -3.32
N ALA A 38 -0.91 13.29 -2.75
CA ALA A 38 -0.17 13.70 -1.56
C ALA A 38 0.57 15.04 -1.78
N THR A 39 0.67 15.82 -0.71
CA THR A 39 1.40 17.10 -0.71
C THR A 39 2.35 17.16 0.49
N PRO A 40 3.67 17.27 0.30
CA PRO A 40 4.36 17.30 -1.00
C PRO A 40 4.17 16.01 -1.81
N ASN A 41 4.26 16.11 -3.13
CA ASN A 41 3.97 14.97 -3.99
C ASN A 41 5.09 13.92 -3.94
N CYS A 42 4.71 12.66 -3.87
CA CYS A 42 5.65 11.53 -3.75
C CYS A 42 6.61 11.44 -4.94
N LYS A 43 6.16 11.82 -6.14
CA LYS A 43 6.96 11.80 -7.37
C LYS A 43 8.18 12.74 -7.36
N VAL A 44 8.17 13.74 -6.51
CA VAL A 44 9.32 14.65 -6.35
C VAL A 44 10.56 13.89 -5.89
N CYS A 45 10.37 12.87 -5.06
CA CYS A 45 11.45 12.07 -4.47
C CYS A 45 11.46 10.61 -4.90
N HIS A 46 10.36 10.10 -5.41
CA HIS A 46 10.18 8.69 -5.76
C HIS A 46 9.70 8.48 -7.18
N ALA A 47 9.96 7.31 -7.75
CA ALA A 47 9.43 6.89 -9.04
C ALA A 47 8.72 5.54 -8.92
N ILE A 48 7.63 5.39 -9.66
CA ILE A 48 6.93 4.12 -9.89
C ILE A 48 6.68 4.00 -11.39
N GLY A 49 7.05 2.86 -11.97
CA GLY A 49 6.89 2.63 -13.40
C GLY A 49 7.62 3.65 -14.29
N GLY A 50 8.75 4.17 -13.83
CA GLY A 50 9.55 5.17 -14.55
C GLY A 50 9.01 6.60 -14.43
N VAL A 51 7.93 6.83 -13.69
CA VAL A 51 7.34 8.16 -13.50
C VAL A 51 7.75 8.72 -12.14
N GLY A 52 8.49 9.83 -12.15
CA GLY A 52 8.99 10.50 -10.95
C GLY A 52 10.51 10.51 -10.86
N ASN A 53 11.04 10.61 -9.66
CA ASN A 53 12.48 10.67 -9.41
C ASN A 53 13.09 9.26 -9.32
N ALA A 54 13.87 8.88 -10.32
CA ALA A 54 14.47 7.55 -10.44
C ALA A 54 15.43 7.19 -9.29
N LYS A 55 15.98 8.17 -8.58
CA LYS A 55 16.84 7.93 -7.41
C LYS A 55 16.07 7.34 -6.22
N GLY A 56 14.75 7.45 -6.21
CA GLY A 56 13.90 6.91 -5.17
C GLY A 56 12.86 5.93 -5.71
N ALA A 57 13.23 5.05 -6.64
CA ALA A 57 12.33 4.07 -7.24
C ALA A 57 11.70 3.16 -6.18
N LEU A 58 10.37 3.00 -6.25
CA LEU A 58 9.57 2.18 -5.34
C LEU A 58 9.01 0.92 -6.00
N ASP A 59 9.47 0.59 -7.22
CA ASP A 59 8.91 -0.50 -8.03
C ASP A 59 8.96 -1.89 -7.37
N ALA A 60 9.85 -2.08 -6.40
CA ALA A 60 10.00 -3.33 -5.67
C ALA A 60 9.92 -3.16 -4.15
N VAL A 61 9.34 -2.06 -3.68
CA VAL A 61 9.31 -1.75 -2.23
C VAL A 61 8.57 -2.79 -1.42
N GLY A 62 7.51 -3.39 -1.99
CA GLY A 62 6.75 -4.46 -1.35
C GLY A 62 7.52 -5.77 -1.20
N SER A 63 8.63 -5.95 -1.93
CA SER A 63 9.54 -7.09 -1.77
C SER A 63 10.64 -6.85 -0.75
N THR A 64 10.91 -5.59 -0.40
CA THR A 64 12.04 -5.20 0.46
C THR A 64 11.62 -4.74 1.84
N LEU A 65 10.43 -4.20 2.00
CA LEU A 65 9.91 -3.70 3.27
C LEU A 65 8.57 -4.34 3.62
N LYS A 66 8.36 -4.54 4.90
CA LYS A 66 7.06 -4.96 5.45
C LYS A 66 6.09 -3.79 5.50
N ALA A 67 4.79 -4.08 5.58
CA ALA A 67 3.74 -3.06 5.66
C ALA A 67 3.97 -2.07 6.81
N GLU A 68 4.37 -2.55 7.99
CA GLU A 68 4.64 -1.71 9.15
C GLU A 68 5.82 -0.75 8.90
N ASP A 69 6.85 -1.20 8.21
CA ASP A 69 8.01 -0.38 7.88
C ASP A 69 7.66 0.70 6.86
N ILE A 70 6.87 0.36 5.84
CA ILE A 70 6.36 1.32 4.86
C ILE A 70 5.53 2.40 5.56
N LYS A 71 4.63 1.99 6.44
CA LYS A 71 3.82 2.90 7.26
C LYS A 71 4.69 3.83 8.11
N ALA A 72 5.71 3.27 8.76
CA ALA A 72 6.64 4.03 9.59
C ALA A 72 7.45 5.04 8.77
N TRP A 73 7.89 4.70 7.56
CA TRP A 73 8.57 5.65 6.68
C TRP A 73 7.69 6.85 6.32
N ILE A 74 6.40 6.68 6.22
CA ILE A 74 5.44 7.75 5.90
C ILE A 74 5.15 8.60 7.15
N ARG A 75 4.89 7.96 8.29
CA ARG A 75 4.49 8.63 9.54
C ARG A 75 5.66 9.17 10.37
N THR A 76 6.77 8.43 10.40
CA THR A 76 7.94 8.76 11.22
C THR A 76 9.24 8.60 10.44
N PRO A 77 9.39 9.32 9.31
CA PRO A 77 10.55 9.16 8.42
C PRO A 77 11.88 9.50 9.08
N LYS A 78 11.91 10.44 10.01
CA LYS A 78 13.13 10.81 10.72
C LYS A 78 13.70 9.64 11.53
N GLU A 79 12.84 8.95 12.25
CA GLU A 79 13.23 7.76 13.03
C GLU A 79 13.70 6.63 12.12
N MET A 80 12.94 6.38 11.05
CA MET A 80 13.29 5.36 10.06
C MET A 80 14.60 5.67 9.34
N SER A 81 14.79 6.92 8.97
CA SER A 81 16.02 7.40 8.33
C SER A 81 17.25 7.18 9.24
N THR A 82 17.13 7.51 10.52
CA THR A 82 18.18 7.28 11.52
C THR A 82 18.47 5.77 11.67
N LYS A 83 17.44 4.97 11.81
CA LYS A 83 17.53 3.52 11.95
C LYS A 83 18.17 2.86 10.72
N ALA A 84 17.82 3.32 9.53
CA ALA A 84 18.35 2.81 8.27
C ALA A 84 19.69 3.45 7.87
N LYS A 85 20.18 4.42 8.63
CA LYS A 85 21.39 5.21 8.30
C LYS A 85 21.30 5.83 6.91
N ALA A 86 20.11 6.34 6.56
CA ALA A 86 19.85 6.95 5.27
C ALA A 86 20.56 8.30 5.14
N THR A 87 21.20 8.53 3.99
CA THR A 87 21.98 9.76 3.72
C THR A 87 21.39 10.62 2.61
N ARG A 88 20.30 10.16 2.00
CA ARG A 88 19.67 10.87 0.89
C ARG A 88 19.16 12.25 1.30
N LYS A 89 19.37 13.24 0.45
CA LYS A 89 18.94 14.64 0.65
C LYS A 89 18.04 15.10 -0.50
N PRO A 90 16.99 15.87 -0.22
CA PRO A 90 16.47 16.18 1.11
C PRO A 90 15.87 14.95 1.79
N PRO A 91 15.74 14.92 3.14
CA PRO A 91 15.12 13.80 3.82
C PRO A 91 13.62 13.73 3.53
N MET A 92 13.06 12.53 3.63
CA MET A 92 11.62 12.33 3.44
C MET A 92 10.82 13.16 4.46
N PRO A 93 9.82 13.96 4.03
CA PRO A 93 9.01 14.73 4.95
C PRO A 93 8.04 13.84 5.72
N THR A 94 7.60 14.30 6.88
CA THR A 94 6.60 13.63 7.70
C THR A 94 5.20 13.85 7.13
N PHE A 95 4.47 12.77 6.91
CA PHE A 95 3.06 12.79 6.54
C PHE A 95 2.21 12.35 7.74
N GLY A 96 1.73 13.32 8.50
CA GLY A 96 0.82 13.07 9.63
C GLY A 96 -0.63 12.86 9.19
N PRO A 97 -1.55 12.59 10.14
CA PRO A 97 -2.98 12.38 9.84
C PRO A 97 -3.67 13.60 9.21
N ASP A 98 -3.11 14.79 9.38
CA ASP A 98 -3.56 16.03 8.74
C ASP A 98 -3.31 16.06 7.23
N LYS A 99 -2.26 15.37 6.76
CA LYS A 99 -1.89 15.27 5.33
C LYS A 99 -2.39 14.00 4.67
N ILE A 100 -2.30 12.87 5.38
CA ILE A 100 -2.78 11.57 4.93
C ILE A 100 -3.54 10.93 6.09
N ALA A 101 -4.86 10.91 6.02
CA ALA A 101 -5.72 10.29 7.03
C ALA A 101 -5.42 8.80 7.17
N ASP A 102 -5.74 8.19 8.31
CA ASP A 102 -5.39 6.80 8.60
C ASP A 102 -5.92 5.80 7.57
N GLY A 103 -7.16 5.97 7.10
CA GLY A 103 -7.74 5.11 6.06
C GLY A 103 -7.02 5.25 4.72
N ASP A 104 -6.62 6.47 4.36
CA ASP A 104 -5.84 6.74 3.15
C ASP A 104 -4.42 6.20 3.27
N LEU A 105 -3.82 6.27 4.45
CA LEU A 105 -2.52 5.66 4.72
C LEU A 105 -2.57 4.13 4.55
N ASP A 106 -3.59 3.48 5.07
CA ASP A 106 -3.76 2.04 4.90
C ASP A 106 -3.88 1.64 3.42
N ALA A 107 -4.60 2.44 2.64
CA ALA A 107 -4.71 2.24 1.20
C ALA A 107 -3.36 2.47 0.49
N LEU A 108 -2.64 3.52 0.83
CA LEU A 108 -1.31 3.81 0.29
C LEU A 108 -0.32 2.69 0.60
N VAL A 109 -0.31 2.19 1.83
CA VAL A 109 0.53 1.05 2.25
C VAL A 109 0.17 -0.20 1.45
N ALA A 110 -1.12 -0.50 1.26
CA ALA A 110 -1.57 -1.63 0.44
C ALA A 110 -1.07 -1.51 -1.00
N TYR A 111 -1.14 -0.33 -1.59
CA TYR A 111 -0.61 -0.07 -2.93
C TYR A 111 0.91 -0.30 -2.98
N LEU A 112 1.67 0.27 -2.06
CA LEU A 112 3.13 0.12 -2.04
C LEU A 112 3.55 -1.33 -1.77
N CYS A 113 2.84 -2.06 -0.92
CA CYS A 113 3.06 -3.49 -0.69
C CYS A 113 2.82 -4.33 -1.95
N SER A 114 1.95 -3.88 -2.85
CA SER A 114 1.68 -4.56 -4.13
C SER A 114 2.81 -4.42 -5.14
N LEU A 115 3.73 -3.49 -4.93
CA LEU A 115 4.89 -3.25 -5.80
C LEU A 115 6.01 -4.22 -5.45
N THR A 116 6.01 -5.35 -6.12
CA THR A 116 6.96 -6.44 -5.88
C THR A 116 7.88 -6.66 -7.08
N LYS A 117 9.02 -7.29 -6.84
CA LYS A 117 9.93 -7.73 -7.91
C LYS A 117 9.21 -8.69 -8.85
N LYS A 118 9.41 -8.49 -10.11
CA LYS A 118 8.97 -9.41 -11.16
C LYS A 118 10.04 -10.46 -11.43
#